data_b2ccc7fcba89cb6b70557fe0d8ac9720
#
_entry.id   b2ccc7fcba89cb6b70557fe0d8ac9720
#
_cell.length_a   1.000
_cell.length_b   1.000
_cell.length_c   1.000
_cell.angle_alpha   90.00
_cell.angle_beta   90.00
_cell.angle_gamma   90.00
#
_symmetry.space_group_name_H-M   'P 1'
#
loop_
_entity.id
_entity.type
_entity.pdbx_description
1 polymer ?
#
loop_
_entity_poly.entity_id
_entity_poly.type
_entity_poly.pdbx_seq_one_letter_code
_entity_poly.pdbx_strand_id
1 'polypeptide(L)'
;HKGVLRLGIPPMVGMLMAEPISRFRQRYPGVELKIAEFGGLTVQQAVSNGELDMAMTALPVEEDSSLTILPLFNHPLCVLTPRTAEWEGKTSLSPAELASHPLVIYNEEFALSQQLMRLFAEHDVKPRIAVRSGQWDFLAAMVQAGIGVAILPEPICQRLDRQNFCWIPLQSELRWELGMIWREGVYMSRSAEAWLACSKAFWLE
;
A
#
# COMPACT_ATOMS: atom_id res chain seq x y z
N HIS A 1 -27.11 12.57 -4.12
CA HIS A 1 -26.44 11.71 -5.11
C HIS A 1 -26.96 10.28 -4.97
N LYS A 2 -27.24 9.64 -6.09
CA LYS A 2 -27.60 8.23 -6.24
C LYS A 2 -26.68 7.62 -7.28
N GLY A 3 -26.52 6.33 -7.23
CA GLY A 3 -25.74 5.59 -8.22
C GLY A 3 -24.82 4.57 -7.58
N VAL A 4 -24.01 3.95 -8.43
CA VAL A 4 -23.03 2.95 -8.03
C VAL A 4 -21.65 3.51 -8.35
N LEU A 5 -20.75 3.43 -7.38
CA LEU A 5 -19.35 3.78 -7.56
C LEU A 5 -18.50 2.52 -7.35
N ARG A 6 -17.79 2.13 -8.38
CA ARG A 6 -16.92 0.94 -8.39
C ARG A 6 -15.48 1.39 -8.14
N LEU A 7 -14.96 1.05 -6.98
CA LEU A 7 -13.62 1.44 -6.54
C LEU A 7 -12.72 0.23 -6.44
N GLY A 8 -11.51 0.35 -6.98
CA GLY A 8 -10.43 -0.57 -6.71
C GLY A 8 -9.52 -0.04 -5.61
N ILE A 9 -9.02 -0.93 -4.77
CA ILE A 9 -7.99 -0.61 -3.79
C ILE A 9 -6.91 -1.68 -3.83
N PRO A 10 -5.64 -1.32 -3.57
CA PRO A 10 -4.60 -2.33 -3.47
C PRO A 10 -4.74 -3.07 -2.14
N PRO A 11 -4.18 -4.29 -2.06
CA PRO A 11 -4.02 -4.95 -0.78
C PRO A 11 -3.25 -4.07 0.20
N MET A 12 -3.44 -4.29 1.50
CA MET A 12 -2.73 -3.57 2.55
C MET A 12 -3.33 -2.19 2.91
N VAL A 13 -4.01 -1.51 1.98
CA VAL A 13 -4.61 -0.19 2.30
C VAL A 13 -6.00 -0.28 2.91
N GLY A 14 -6.63 -1.45 2.94
CA GLY A 14 -7.99 -1.60 3.42
C GLY A 14 -8.23 -0.96 4.78
N MET A 15 -7.30 -1.15 5.72
CA MET A 15 -7.40 -0.57 7.05
C MET A 15 -7.29 0.96 7.05
N LEU A 16 -6.61 1.55 6.07
CA LEU A 16 -6.46 3.00 5.93
C LEU A 16 -7.67 3.61 5.24
N MET A 17 -8.51 2.80 4.60
CA MET A 17 -9.67 3.24 3.84
C MET A 17 -10.95 3.31 4.67
N ALA A 18 -10.96 2.71 5.86
CA ALA A 18 -12.18 2.62 6.67
C ALA A 18 -12.77 4.00 6.99
N GLU A 19 -11.95 4.93 7.42
CA GLU A 19 -12.42 6.27 7.79
C GLU A 19 -12.88 7.09 6.58
N PRO A 20 -12.13 7.22 5.48
CA PRO A 20 -12.63 7.94 4.30
C PRO A 20 -13.88 7.31 3.70
N ILE A 21 -13.99 5.99 3.68
CA ILE A 21 -15.20 5.31 3.21
C ILE A 21 -16.38 5.62 4.13
N SER A 22 -16.20 5.58 5.44
CA SER A 22 -17.24 5.90 6.41
C SER A 22 -17.73 7.34 6.22
N ARG A 23 -16.82 8.30 6.12
CA ARG A 23 -17.18 9.70 5.88
C ARG A 23 -17.95 9.90 4.58
N PHE A 24 -17.52 9.25 3.52
CA PHE A 24 -18.21 9.31 2.23
C PHE A 24 -19.63 8.76 2.33
N ARG A 25 -19.80 7.60 2.96
CA ARG A 25 -21.11 6.97 3.10
C ARG A 25 -22.06 7.81 3.95
N GLN A 26 -21.56 8.48 4.97
CA GLN A 26 -22.37 9.39 5.78
C GLN A 26 -22.83 10.60 4.98
N ARG A 27 -21.98 11.14 4.13
CA ARG A 27 -22.31 12.32 3.34
C ARG A 27 -23.16 12.00 2.12
N TYR A 28 -22.98 10.83 1.53
CA TYR A 28 -23.67 10.40 0.30
C TYR A 28 -24.32 9.03 0.49
N PRO A 29 -25.33 8.94 1.38
CA PRO A 29 -25.92 7.62 1.72
C PRO A 29 -26.64 6.95 0.56
N GLY A 30 -26.99 7.71 -0.49
CA GLY A 30 -27.65 7.17 -1.69
C GLY A 30 -26.70 6.54 -2.69
N VAL A 31 -25.38 6.63 -2.48
CA VAL A 31 -24.39 6.03 -3.36
C VAL A 31 -24.03 4.64 -2.86
N GLU A 32 -24.19 3.65 -3.72
CA GLU A 32 -23.71 2.28 -3.45
C GLU A 32 -22.22 2.20 -3.79
N LEU A 33 -21.38 1.87 -2.82
CA LEU A 33 -19.97 1.61 -3.03
C LEU A 33 -19.74 0.13 -3.28
N LYS A 34 -19.12 -0.20 -4.42
CA LYS A 34 -18.63 -1.54 -4.73
C LYS A 34 -17.12 -1.48 -4.71
N ILE A 35 -16.54 -2.07 -3.70
CA ILE A 35 -15.09 -2.02 -3.47
C ILE A 35 -14.50 -3.39 -3.73
N ALA A 36 -13.43 -3.42 -4.53
CA ALA A 36 -12.69 -4.65 -4.83
C ALA A 36 -11.20 -4.43 -4.61
N GLU A 37 -10.54 -5.46 -4.09
CA GLU A 37 -9.09 -5.46 -3.94
C GLU A 37 -8.44 -6.02 -5.19
N PHE A 38 -7.44 -5.30 -5.70
CA PHE A 38 -6.65 -5.71 -6.86
C PHE A 38 -5.17 -5.46 -6.57
N GLY A 39 -4.32 -6.39 -6.98
CA GLY A 39 -2.87 -6.21 -6.93
C GLY A 39 -2.31 -5.65 -8.23
N GLY A 40 -1.28 -4.81 -8.10
CA GLY A 40 -0.42 -4.42 -9.20
C GLY A 40 -1.12 -3.88 -10.45
N LEU A 41 -0.73 -4.45 -11.60
CA LEU A 41 -1.22 -4.05 -12.91
C LEU A 41 -2.70 -4.33 -13.15
N THR A 42 -3.27 -5.29 -12.43
CA THR A 42 -4.67 -5.70 -12.63
C THR A 42 -5.63 -4.55 -12.36
N VAL A 43 -5.36 -3.74 -11.32
CA VAL A 43 -6.22 -2.60 -10.99
C VAL A 43 -6.17 -1.52 -12.08
N GLN A 44 -4.99 -1.27 -12.65
CA GLN A 44 -4.83 -0.30 -13.74
C GLN A 44 -5.62 -0.73 -14.98
N GLN A 45 -5.52 -2.01 -15.33
CA GLN A 45 -6.27 -2.58 -16.43
C GLN A 45 -7.78 -2.50 -16.20
N ALA A 46 -8.24 -2.79 -15.01
CA ALA A 46 -9.66 -2.72 -14.66
C ALA A 46 -10.22 -1.29 -14.80
N VAL A 47 -9.44 -0.28 -14.45
CA VAL A 47 -9.82 1.13 -14.69
C VAL A 47 -9.80 1.45 -16.18
N SER A 48 -8.77 1.06 -16.91
CA SER A 48 -8.65 1.29 -18.34
C SER A 48 -9.78 0.64 -19.11
N ASN A 49 -10.23 -0.55 -18.70
CA ASN A 49 -11.30 -1.31 -19.36
C ASN A 49 -12.70 -0.84 -18.93
N GLY A 50 -12.82 0.07 -17.98
CA GLY A 50 -14.11 0.53 -17.48
C GLY A 50 -14.81 -0.42 -16.50
N GLU A 51 -14.12 -1.44 -16.02
CA GLU A 51 -14.64 -2.34 -14.98
C GLU A 51 -14.72 -1.63 -13.62
N LEU A 52 -13.80 -0.70 -13.37
CA LEU A 52 -13.78 0.18 -12.21
C LEU A 52 -13.91 1.62 -12.67
N ASP A 53 -14.58 2.42 -11.87
CA ASP A 53 -14.70 3.86 -12.11
C ASP A 53 -13.43 4.60 -11.71
N MET A 54 -12.87 4.24 -10.58
CA MET A 54 -11.63 4.79 -10.04
C MET A 54 -10.92 3.71 -9.23
N ALA A 55 -9.64 3.91 -9.00
CA ALA A 55 -8.89 3.04 -8.11
C ALA A 55 -7.78 3.78 -7.41
N MET A 56 -7.45 3.31 -6.21
CA MET A 56 -6.21 3.66 -5.55
C MET A 56 -5.15 2.65 -5.97
N THR A 57 -3.97 3.12 -6.30
CA THR A 57 -2.87 2.25 -6.74
C THR A 57 -1.52 2.78 -6.30
N ALA A 58 -0.54 1.90 -6.24
CA ALA A 58 0.84 2.27 -5.98
C ALA A 58 1.41 3.07 -7.16
N LEU A 59 2.19 4.08 -6.86
CA LEU A 59 2.87 4.91 -7.85
C LEU A 59 4.36 4.53 -7.94
N PRO A 60 4.99 4.69 -9.11
CA PRO A 60 4.42 5.17 -10.36
C PRO A 60 3.54 4.10 -11.03
N VAL A 61 2.55 4.53 -11.78
CA VAL A 61 1.81 3.63 -12.68
C VAL A 61 2.65 3.36 -13.91
N GLU A 62 2.39 2.25 -14.58
CA GLU A 62 3.01 2.02 -15.89
C GLU A 62 2.57 3.12 -16.86
N GLU A 63 3.46 3.42 -17.82
CA GLU A 63 3.21 4.45 -18.82
C GLU A 63 2.00 4.10 -19.68
N ASP A 64 0.83 4.36 -19.15
CA ASP A 64 -0.42 4.35 -19.88
C ASP A 64 -0.97 5.78 -19.88
N SER A 65 -0.90 6.43 -21.04
CA SER A 65 -1.38 7.79 -21.23
C SER A 65 -2.90 7.94 -21.06
N SER A 66 -3.63 6.83 -20.94
CA SER A 66 -5.09 6.84 -20.79
C SER A 66 -5.57 7.13 -19.37
N LEU A 67 -4.67 7.15 -18.39
CA LEU A 67 -5.02 7.33 -16.99
C LEU A 67 -4.63 8.72 -16.48
N THR A 68 -5.54 9.34 -15.75
CA THR A 68 -5.25 10.51 -14.94
C THR A 68 -4.89 10.07 -13.54
N ILE A 69 -3.86 10.68 -12.95
CA ILE A 69 -3.31 10.29 -11.67
C ILE A 69 -3.35 11.48 -10.71
N LEU A 70 -3.90 11.27 -9.53
CA LEU A 70 -3.82 12.21 -8.43
C LEU A 70 -3.03 11.59 -7.29
N PRO A 71 -1.77 12.00 -7.04
CA PRO A 71 -1.04 11.54 -5.87
C PRO A 71 -1.76 11.94 -4.59
N LEU A 72 -1.90 11.00 -3.65
CA LEU A 72 -2.62 11.23 -2.40
C LEU A 72 -1.70 11.21 -1.20
N PHE A 73 -0.82 10.23 -1.10
CA PHE A 73 0.09 10.16 0.03
C PHE A 73 1.39 9.43 -0.30
N ASN A 74 2.39 9.71 0.52
CA ASN A 74 3.76 9.25 0.35
C ASN A 74 4.36 9.02 1.73
N HIS A 75 4.73 7.78 2.02
CA HIS A 75 5.25 7.38 3.31
C HIS A 75 6.56 6.61 3.19
N PRO A 76 7.42 6.69 4.20
CA PRO A 76 8.62 5.86 4.24
C PRO A 76 8.27 4.40 4.52
N LEU A 77 9.23 3.53 4.23
CA LEU A 77 9.19 2.12 4.58
C LEU A 77 9.98 1.88 5.85
N CYS A 78 9.49 0.97 6.67
CA CYS A 78 10.15 0.53 7.89
C CYS A 78 10.38 -0.98 7.87
N VAL A 79 11.43 -1.39 8.56
CA VAL A 79 11.69 -2.80 8.83
C VAL A 79 10.98 -3.16 10.13
N LEU A 80 10.03 -4.08 10.03
CA LEU A 80 9.29 -4.60 11.16
C LEU A 80 10.05 -5.78 11.75
N THR A 81 10.34 -5.72 13.04
CA THR A 81 11.09 -6.73 13.78
C THR A 81 10.36 -7.09 15.06
N PRO A 82 10.64 -8.27 15.64
CA PRO A 82 10.18 -8.51 17.00
C PRO A 82 10.91 -7.55 17.97
N ARG A 83 10.29 -7.27 19.11
CA ARG A 83 10.94 -6.45 20.13
C ARG A 83 11.89 -7.30 20.96
N THR A 84 13.14 -7.32 20.53
CA THR A 84 14.22 -8.03 21.20
C THR A 84 15.41 -7.08 21.38
N ALA A 85 16.35 -7.45 22.21
CA ALA A 85 17.56 -6.65 22.47
C ALA A 85 18.36 -6.38 21.19
N GLU A 86 18.33 -7.31 20.23
CA GLU A 86 19.03 -7.16 18.95
C GLU A 86 18.55 -5.93 18.17
N TRP A 87 17.23 -5.63 18.24
CA TRP A 87 16.62 -4.57 17.43
C TRP A 87 16.35 -3.27 18.19
N GLU A 88 16.26 -3.34 19.50
CA GLU A 88 16.04 -2.15 20.31
C GLU A 88 17.23 -1.18 20.19
N GLY A 89 16.92 0.09 20.03
CA GLY A 89 17.92 1.14 19.91
C GLY A 89 18.48 1.35 18.51
N LYS A 90 18.15 0.51 17.54
CA LYS A 90 18.53 0.76 16.15
C LYS A 90 17.66 1.88 15.58
N THR A 91 18.29 2.85 14.90
CA THR A 91 17.62 4.04 14.38
C THR A 91 17.42 3.97 12.85
N SER A 92 18.15 3.11 12.15
CA SER A 92 18.00 2.86 10.72
C SER A 92 18.64 1.52 10.35
N LEU A 93 18.21 0.96 9.24
CA LEU A 93 18.77 -0.26 8.66
C LEU A 93 18.98 -0.07 7.17
N SER A 94 20.17 -0.46 6.70
CA SER A 94 20.48 -0.47 5.26
C SER A 94 19.98 -1.76 4.63
N PRO A 95 19.76 -1.80 3.30
CA PRO A 95 19.48 -3.05 2.60
C PRO A 95 20.53 -4.14 2.84
N ALA A 96 21.80 -3.76 2.91
CA ALA A 96 22.90 -4.69 3.15
C ALA A 96 22.80 -5.38 4.51
N GLU A 97 22.39 -4.65 5.56
CA GLU A 97 22.19 -5.23 6.88
C GLU A 97 21.09 -6.29 6.94
N LEU A 98 20.15 -6.24 6.01
CA LEU A 98 19.05 -7.20 5.93
C LEU A 98 19.44 -8.51 5.25
N ALA A 99 20.59 -8.56 4.59
CA ALA A 99 21.07 -9.76 3.89
C ALA A 99 21.24 -10.95 4.81
N SER A 100 21.54 -10.73 6.08
CA SER A 100 21.77 -11.79 7.08
C SER A 100 20.49 -12.25 7.80
N HIS A 101 19.34 -11.64 7.49
CA HIS A 101 18.07 -11.96 8.13
C HIS A 101 17.08 -12.56 7.13
N PRO A 102 16.34 -13.62 7.52
CA PRO A 102 15.22 -14.08 6.70
C PRO A 102 14.17 -12.97 6.59
N LEU A 103 13.58 -12.85 5.40
CA LEU A 103 12.51 -11.90 5.13
C LEU A 103 11.18 -12.62 5.02
N VAL A 104 10.15 -12.01 5.58
CA VAL A 104 8.76 -12.35 5.29
C VAL A 104 8.19 -11.20 4.46
N ILE A 105 7.64 -11.49 3.29
CA ILE A 105 7.39 -10.49 2.28
C ILE A 105 6.06 -10.78 1.56
N TYR A 106 5.50 -9.75 0.92
CA TYR A 106 4.31 -9.92 0.08
C TYR A 106 4.60 -10.81 -1.13
N ASN A 107 3.54 -11.35 -1.69
CA ASN A 107 3.59 -12.12 -2.93
C ASN A 107 4.23 -11.31 -4.07
N GLU A 108 4.77 -12.01 -5.05
CA GLU A 108 5.56 -11.42 -6.13
C GLU A 108 4.78 -10.45 -7.02
N GLU A 109 3.47 -10.62 -7.13
CA GLU A 109 2.61 -9.75 -7.93
C GLU A 109 2.37 -8.37 -7.30
N PHE A 110 2.71 -8.19 -6.02
CA PHE A 110 2.51 -6.90 -5.35
C PHE A 110 3.58 -5.90 -5.77
N ALA A 111 3.17 -4.68 -6.06
CA ALA A 111 4.08 -3.61 -6.47
C ALA A 111 5.20 -3.39 -5.45
N LEU A 112 4.88 -3.39 -4.15
CA LEU A 112 5.88 -3.21 -3.10
C LEU A 112 6.94 -4.31 -3.13
N SER A 113 6.52 -5.56 -3.32
CA SER A 113 7.45 -6.69 -3.40
C SER A 113 8.41 -6.53 -4.57
N GLN A 114 7.91 -6.13 -5.74
CA GLN A 114 8.72 -5.90 -6.93
C GLN A 114 9.71 -4.74 -6.72
N GLN A 115 9.27 -3.66 -6.10
CA GLN A 115 10.11 -2.52 -5.79
C GLN A 115 11.23 -2.88 -4.81
N LEU A 116 10.92 -3.69 -3.80
CA LEU A 116 11.91 -4.16 -2.83
C LEU A 116 12.93 -5.09 -3.47
N MET A 117 12.51 -5.99 -4.36
CA MET A 117 13.45 -6.86 -5.06
C MET A 117 14.41 -6.05 -5.94
N ARG A 118 13.92 -5.00 -6.59
CA ARG A 118 14.80 -4.10 -7.35
C ARG A 118 15.78 -3.36 -6.44
N LEU A 119 15.30 -2.88 -5.30
CA LEU A 119 16.16 -2.21 -4.31
C LEU A 119 17.30 -3.13 -3.86
N PHE A 120 17.00 -4.36 -3.51
CA PHE A 120 18.03 -5.32 -3.11
C PHE A 120 19.02 -5.61 -4.24
N ALA A 121 18.53 -5.76 -5.46
CA ALA A 121 19.41 -5.98 -6.62
C ALA A 121 20.34 -4.80 -6.85
N GLU A 122 19.87 -3.58 -6.72
CA GLU A 122 20.68 -2.36 -6.86
C GLU A 122 21.79 -2.25 -5.82
N HIS A 123 21.63 -2.89 -4.68
CA HIS A 123 22.61 -2.92 -3.59
C HIS A 123 23.39 -4.23 -3.53
N ASP A 124 23.31 -5.05 -4.59
CA ASP A 124 23.97 -6.36 -4.67
C ASP A 124 23.61 -7.29 -3.49
N VAL A 125 22.37 -7.17 -3.00
CA VAL A 125 21.88 -8.00 -1.91
C VAL A 125 20.97 -9.09 -2.48
N LYS A 126 21.21 -10.34 -2.08
CA LYS A 126 20.31 -11.46 -2.35
C LYS A 126 19.52 -11.75 -1.08
N PRO A 127 18.26 -11.30 -1.02
CA PRO A 127 17.46 -11.53 0.18
C PRO A 127 17.11 -13.02 0.34
N ARG A 128 17.04 -13.45 1.60
CA ARG A 128 16.56 -14.79 1.92
C ARG A 128 15.08 -14.69 2.26
N ILE A 129 14.21 -15.18 1.39
CA ILE A 129 12.77 -15.13 1.58
C ILE A 129 12.32 -16.39 2.32
N ALA A 130 11.84 -16.23 3.54
CA ALA A 130 11.34 -17.33 4.35
C ALA A 130 9.86 -17.62 4.07
N VAL A 131 9.04 -16.57 3.93
CA VAL A 131 7.58 -16.69 3.75
C VAL A 131 7.10 -15.57 2.85
N ARG A 132 6.13 -15.89 1.99
CA ARG A 132 5.37 -14.91 1.22
C ARG A 132 3.89 -15.00 1.57
N SER A 133 3.20 -13.88 1.57
CA SER A 133 1.76 -13.81 1.82
C SER A 133 1.15 -12.59 1.15
N GLY A 134 -0.15 -12.62 0.94
CA GLY A 134 -0.94 -11.47 0.52
C GLY A 134 -1.47 -10.63 1.69
N GLN A 135 -1.22 -11.02 2.92
CA GLN A 135 -1.83 -10.41 4.09
C GLN A 135 -0.77 -9.84 5.04
N TRP A 136 -0.88 -8.54 5.33
CA TRP A 136 0.08 -7.86 6.20
C TRP A 136 0.05 -8.39 7.64
N ASP A 137 -1.12 -8.76 8.15
CA ASP A 137 -1.28 -9.29 9.50
C ASP A 137 -0.64 -10.67 9.66
N PHE A 138 -0.69 -11.50 8.62
CA PHE A 138 0.03 -12.76 8.60
C PHE A 138 1.56 -12.51 8.64
N LEU A 139 2.05 -11.55 7.86
CA LEU A 139 3.47 -11.19 7.88
C LEU A 139 3.89 -10.70 9.26
N ALA A 140 3.08 -9.86 9.91
CA ALA A 140 3.35 -9.40 11.26
C ALA A 140 3.39 -10.56 12.27
N ALA A 141 2.47 -11.53 12.16
CA ALA A 141 2.48 -12.71 13.00
C ALA A 141 3.76 -13.54 12.81
N MET A 142 4.25 -13.66 11.58
CA MET A 142 5.50 -14.36 11.29
C MET A 142 6.71 -13.64 11.89
N VAL A 143 6.71 -12.31 11.84
CA VAL A 143 7.75 -11.50 12.50
C VAL A 143 7.74 -11.74 14.00
N GLN A 144 6.57 -11.67 14.63
CA GLN A 144 6.44 -11.89 16.08
C GLN A 144 6.89 -13.30 16.49
N ALA A 145 6.67 -14.28 15.65
CA ALA A 145 7.11 -15.65 15.87
C ALA A 145 8.62 -15.86 15.65
N GLY A 146 9.34 -14.85 15.19
CA GLY A 146 10.78 -14.95 14.96
C GLY A 146 11.17 -15.62 13.65
N ILE A 147 10.24 -15.78 12.71
CA ILE A 147 10.50 -16.41 11.40
C ILE A 147 11.39 -15.52 10.53
N GLY A 148 11.23 -14.20 10.63
CA GLY A 148 12.00 -13.25 9.86
C GLY A 148 11.59 -11.83 10.16
N VAL A 149 12.08 -10.88 9.36
CA VAL A 149 11.68 -9.47 9.43
C VAL A 149 10.90 -9.10 8.19
N ALA A 150 10.03 -8.09 8.30
CA ALA A 150 9.22 -7.61 7.19
C ALA A 150 9.58 -6.17 6.86
N ILE A 151 9.31 -5.74 5.64
CA ILE A 151 9.42 -4.34 5.23
C ILE A 151 8.03 -3.87 4.87
N LEU A 152 7.51 -2.94 5.66
CA LEU A 152 6.14 -2.45 5.55
C LEU A 152 6.10 -0.93 5.55
N PRO A 153 5.08 -0.33 4.94
CA PRO A 153 4.89 1.12 5.05
C PRO A 153 4.70 1.54 6.51
N GLU A 154 5.26 2.69 6.85
CA GLU A 154 5.17 3.23 8.21
C GLU A 154 3.74 3.28 8.76
N PRO A 155 2.70 3.73 8.00
CA PRO A 155 1.33 3.75 8.53
C PRO A 155 0.79 2.38 8.95
N ILE A 156 1.27 1.32 8.30
CA ILE A 156 0.90 -0.05 8.68
C ILE A 156 1.59 -0.43 9.99
N CYS A 157 2.88 -0.13 10.12
CA CYS A 157 3.63 -0.39 11.33
C CYS A 157 3.02 0.33 12.54
N GLN A 158 2.57 1.57 12.37
CA GLN A 158 1.96 2.38 13.42
C GLN A 158 0.67 1.77 13.99
N ARG A 159 0.06 0.82 13.30
CA ARG A 159 -1.11 0.07 13.78
C ARG A 159 -0.74 -1.10 14.68
N LEU A 160 0.55 -1.41 14.79
CA LEU A 160 1.04 -2.52 15.56
C LEU A 160 1.45 -2.08 16.95
N ASP A 161 1.56 -3.06 17.84
CA ASP A 161 1.84 -2.89 19.25
C ASP A 161 3.35 -2.75 19.49
N ARG A 162 3.77 -1.64 20.09
CA ARG A 162 5.19 -1.40 20.41
C ARG A 162 5.74 -2.30 21.52
N GLN A 163 4.88 -2.99 22.23
CA GLN A 163 5.35 -3.96 23.22
C GLN A 163 5.93 -5.21 22.58
N ASN A 164 5.41 -5.57 21.41
CA ASN A 164 5.79 -6.80 20.71
C ASN A 164 6.65 -6.54 19.48
N PHE A 165 6.67 -5.32 18.97
CA PHE A 165 7.35 -4.97 17.71
C PHE A 165 8.23 -3.75 17.83
N CYS A 166 9.29 -3.75 17.05
CA CYS A 166 10.01 -2.55 16.64
C CYS A 166 9.76 -2.31 15.16
N TRP A 167 9.74 -1.05 14.75
CA TRP A 167 9.83 -0.71 13.33
C TRP A 167 10.87 0.36 13.12
N ILE A 168 11.82 0.03 12.30
CA ILE A 168 13.07 0.77 12.14
C ILE A 168 13.11 1.31 10.71
N PRO A 169 13.34 2.62 10.52
CA PRO A 169 13.40 3.19 9.17
C PRO A 169 14.39 2.43 8.26
N LEU A 170 13.94 2.11 7.07
CA LEU A 170 14.79 1.54 6.04
C LEU A 170 15.57 2.67 5.37
N GLN A 171 16.89 2.54 5.29
CA GLN A 171 17.74 3.47 4.53
C GLN A 171 17.53 3.23 3.04
N SER A 172 16.67 4.03 2.44
CA SER A 172 16.34 3.93 1.03
C SER A 172 15.58 5.17 0.58
N GLU A 173 15.72 5.51 -0.69
CA GLU A 173 14.88 6.52 -1.34
C GLU A 173 13.51 5.95 -1.74
N LEU A 174 13.32 4.65 -1.63
CA LEU A 174 12.06 3.99 -1.94
C LEU A 174 10.96 4.46 -0.99
N ARG A 175 9.86 4.92 -1.57
CA ARG A 175 8.70 5.43 -0.84
C ARG A 175 7.46 4.61 -1.18
N TRP A 176 6.56 4.51 -0.25
CA TRP A 176 5.23 3.97 -0.48
C TRP A 176 4.33 5.13 -0.90
N GLU A 177 4.18 5.29 -2.20
CA GLU A 177 3.36 6.34 -2.79
C GLU A 177 2.09 5.73 -3.36
N LEU A 178 0.96 6.31 -3.01
CA LEU A 178 -0.34 5.91 -3.54
C LEU A 178 -1.07 7.11 -4.12
N GLY A 179 -1.81 6.84 -5.16
CA GLY A 179 -2.64 7.84 -5.82
C GLY A 179 -3.95 7.27 -6.30
N MET A 180 -4.87 8.16 -6.61
CA MET A 180 -6.14 7.82 -7.24
C MET A 180 -5.96 7.90 -8.75
N ILE A 181 -6.47 6.90 -9.46
CA ILE A 181 -6.43 6.85 -10.93
C ILE A 181 -7.83 6.70 -11.50
N TRP A 182 -8.05 7.27 -12.69
CA TRP A 182 -9.26 7.13 -13.49
C TRP A 182 -8.93 7.36 -14.96
N ARG A 183 -9.85 7.00 -15.84
CA ARG A 183 -9.63 7.17 -17.28
C ARG A 183 -9.73 8.63 -17.68
N GLU A 184 -8.73 9.11 -18.41
CA GLU A 184 -8.73 10.44 -19.00
C GLU A 184 -9.79 10.53 -20.11
N GLY A 185 -10.43 11.71 -20.22
CA GLY A 185 -11.37 12.00 -21.31
C GLY A 185 -12.72 11.28 -21.23
N VAL A 186 -12.98 10.52 -20.16
CA VAL A 186 -14.24 9.84 -19.92
C VAL A 186 -15.09 10.66 -18.98
N TYR A 187 -16.41 10.69 -19.24
CA TYR A 187 -17.36 11.35 -18.37
C TYR A 187 -17.27 10.80 -16.95
N MET A 188 -17.02 11.67 -16.01
CA MET A 188 -16.97 11.31 -14.59
C MET A 188 -18.38 11.51 -14.00
N SER A 189 -18.92 10.45 -13.41
CA SER A 189 -20.23 10.53 -12.74
C SER A 189 -20.16 11.45 -11.53
N ARG A 190 -21.31 11.94 -11.09
CA ARG A 190 -21.39 12.76 -9.86
C ARG A 190 -20.89 11.99 -8.63
N SER A 191 -21.15 10.68 -8.57
CA SER A 191 -20.65 9.84 -7.49
C SER A 191 -19.13 9.76 -7.50
N ALA A 192 -18.52 9.62 -8.66
CA ALA A 192 -17.06 9.60 -8.80
C ALA A 192 -16.44 10.97 -8.46
N GLU A 193 -17.06 12.08 -8.92
CA GLU A 193 -16.62 13.43 -8.54
C GLU A 193 -16.69 13.66 -7.04
N ALA A 194 -17.77 13.19 -6.41
CA ALA A 194 -17.95 13.29 -4.95
C ALA A 194 -16.88 12.51 -4.20
N TRP A 195 -16.58 11.30 -4.65
CA TRP A 195 -15.53 10.49 -4.05
C TRP A 195 -14.15 11.16 -4.20
N LEU A 196 -13.86 11.71 -5.36
CA LEU A 196 -12.59 12.40 -5.61
C LEU A 196 -12.46 13.63 -4.71
N ALA A 197 -13.52 14.42 -4.56
CA ALA A 197 -13.53 15.58 -3.66
C ALA A 197 -13.32 15.18 -2.20
N CYS A 198 -13.99 14.12 -1.74
CA CYS A 198 -13.81 13.60 -0.38
C CYS A 198 -12.40 13.05 -0.16
N SER A 199 -11.82 12.41 -1.17
CA SER A 199 -10.46 11.90 -1.12
C SER A 199 -9.44 13.02 -0.99
N LYS A 200 -9.60 14.09 -1.76
CA LYS A 200 -8.74 15.27 -1.65
C LYS A 200 -8.84 15.90 -0.26
N ALA A 201 -10.05 16.08 0.24
CA ALA A 201 -10.27 16.66 1.57
C ALA A 201 -9.67 15.80 2.67
N PHE A 202 -9.74 14.48 2.54
CA PHE A 202 -9.23 13.57 3.56
C PHE A 202 -7.69 13.48 3.56
N TRP A 203 -7.06 13.38 2.40
CA TRP A 203 -5.62 13.12 2.31
C TRP A 203 -4.76 14.34 2.00
N LEU A 204 -5.30 15.40 1.40
CA LEU A 204 -4.53 16.56 0.94
C LEU A 204 -4.79 17.84 1.74
N GLU A 205 -5.82 17.87 2.57
CA GLU A 205 -6.20 18.97 3.46
C GLU A 205 -6.11 18.51 4.94
#